data_14ac238d2b6c5b4fe9ecbd778ed6fec8
#
_entry.id   14ac238d2b6c5b4fe9ecbd778ed6fec8
#
_cell.length_a   1.000
_cell.length_b   1.000
_cell.length_c   1.000
_cell.angle_alpha   90.00
_cell.angle_beta   90.00
_cell.angle_gamma   90.00
#
_symmetry.space_group_name_H-M   'P 1'
#
loop_
_entity.id
_entity.type
_entity.pdbx_description
1 polymer ?
#
loop_
_entity_poly.entity_id
_entity_poly.type
_entity_poly.pdbx_seq_one_letter_code
_entity_poly.pdbx_strand_id
1 'polypeptide(L)'
;MNGLLIYRQITDQDKQRLQLETIIRAFQQWRLTLIAVTTKDTNRLLETSQRGFFKFAILMDEDTQIARYLQIEARIKVFNDESSMNLSIDRALLSISLRNAMIPSPATIALPYVVNVNIMQGIQEVKAMMQDILYPVLIKNRYPQVQEKIYFVRDEKELIKTLSPIGMQPLIVQAYVPPENRQMFKVLVIGKKVQAGIEVVTVNQQDYLKQAKLPPSVAKVALKTAKTIGATYALISVFYLNKKNPYVYSVKTNPNIVELQLVTGIYLSWYLARHIHHQVKKLK
;
A
#
# COMPACT_ATOMS: atom_id res chain seq x y z
N MET A 1 25.56 4.81 -11.18
CA MET A 1 25.06 5.52 -9.98
C MET A 1 24.56 4.47 -9.00
N ASN A 2 25.01 4.54 -7.73
CA ASN A 2 24.76 3.49 -6.75
C ASN A 2 23.49 3.78 -5.95
N GLY A 3 22.70 2.73 -5.74
CA GLY A 3 21.50 2.73 -4.93
C GLY A 3 21.42 1.53 -4.02
N LEU A 4 20.57 1.59 -3.02
CA LEU A 4 20.25 0.50 -2.11
C LEU A 4 18.94 -0.19 -2.55
N LEU A 5 18.91 -1.51 -2.44
CA LEU A 5 17.70 -2.32 -2.51
C LEU A 5 17.52 -2.99 -1.15
N ILE A 6 16.63 -2.40 -0.33
CA ILE A 6 16.45 -2.83 1.07
C ILE A 6 15.28 -3.78 1.15
N TYR A 7 15.50 -4.93 1.79
CA TYR A 7 14.51 -5.98 1.89
C TYR A 7 14.50 -6.63 3.28
N ARG A 8 13.35 -7.16 3.68
CA ARG A 8 13.22 -8.04 4.84
C ARG A 8 13.44 -9.48 4.39
N GLN A 9 14.24 -10.21 5.14
CA GLN A 9 14.44 -11.64 4.87
C GLN A 9 13.13 -12.40 5.07
N ILE A 10 12.74 -13.20 4.08
CA ILE A 10 11.57 -14.08 4.13
C ILE A 10 11.98 -15.54 4.15
N THR A 11 11.08 -16.43 4.53
CA THR A 11 11.33 -17.88 4.62
C THR A 11 11.55 -18.54 3.26
N ASP A 12 10.86 -18.08 2.22
CA ASP A 12 11.01 -18.57 0.84
C ASP A 12 12.21 -17.85 0.16
N GLN A 13 13.39 -18.42 0.33
CA GLN A 13 14.64 -17.85 -0.18
C GLN A 13 14.71 -17.84 -1.72
N ASP A 14 14.17 -18.83 -2.39
CA ASP A 14 14.19 -18.89 -3.87
C ASP A 14 13.31 -17.81 -4.48
N LYS A 15 12.12 -17.62 -3.94
CA LYS A 15 11.22 -16.55 -4.35
C LYS A 15 11.84 -15.18 -4.10
N GLN A 16 12.49 -14.99 -2.95
CA GLN A 16 13.17 -13.74 -2.61
C GLN A 16 14.33 -13.47 -3.56
N ARG A 17 15.16 -14.48 -3.82
CA ARG A 17 16.29 -14.39 -4.76
C ARG A 17 15.82 -13.97 -6.15
N LEU A 18 14.77 -14.63 -6.68
CA LEU A 18 14.19 -14.29 -7.98
C LEU A 18 13.74 -12.82 -8.04
N GLN A 19 13.10 -12.32 -6.97
CA GLN A 19 12.67 -10.93 -6.87
C GLN A 19 13.86 -9.96 -6.92
N LEU A 20 14.89 -10.21 -6.09
CA LEU A 20 16.08 -9.36 -6.03
C LEU A 20 16.80 -9.32 -7.38
N GLU A 21 17.10 -10.51 -7.96
CA GLU A 21 17.80 -10.61 -9.25
C GLU A 21 17.04 -9.92 -10.38
N THR A 22 15.72 -10.09 -10.43
CA THR A 22 14.88 -9.47 -11.48
C THR A 22 14.93 -7.94 -11.40
N ILE A 23 14.83 -7.39 -10.19
CA ILE A 23 14.91 -5.94 -9.98
C ILE A 23 16.32 -5.43 -10.31
N ILE A 24 17.36 -6.07 -9.78
CA ILE A 24 18.76 -5.67 -10.02
C ILE A 24 19.08 -5.64 -11.52
N ARG A 25 18.72 -6.70 -12.25
CA ARG A 25 18.94 -6.78 -13.72
C ARG A 25 18.21 -5.65 -14.46
N ALA A 26 16.98 -5.33 -14.08
CA ALA A 26 16.22 -4.24 -14.69
C ALA A 26 16.91 -2.88 -14.49
N PHE A 27 17.46 -2.63 -13.29
CA PHE A 27 18.16 -1.39 -12.97
C PHE A 27 19.53 -1.28 -13.68
N GLN A 28 20.24 -2.39 -13.82
CA GLN A 28 21.52 -2.46 -14.58
C GLN A 28 21.34 -1.99 -16.03
N GLN A 29 20.22 -2.31 -16.68
CA GLN A 29 19.90 -1.84 -18.04
C GLN A 29 19.83 -0.32 -18.16
N TRP A 30 19.55 0.37 -17.04
CA TRP A 30 19.53 1.82 -16.92
C TRP A 30 20.80 2.41 -16.31
N ARG A 31 21.91 1.63 -16.26
CA ARG A 31 23.19 2.03 -15.66
C ARG A 31 23.05 2.49 -14.19
N LEU A 32 22.12 1.86 -13.47
CA LEU A 32 21.95 1.99 -12.03
C LEU A 32 22.42 0.72 -11.36
N THR A 33 23.33 0.84 -10.40
CA THR A 33 23.85 -0.28 -9.63
C THR A 33 23.08 -0.36 -8.32
N LEU A 34 22.36 -1.45 -8.07
CA LEU A 34 21.71 -1.72 -6.80
C LEU A 34 22.52 -2.65 -5.94
N ILE A 35 22.77 -2.29 -4.70
CA ILE A 35 23.32 -3.14 -3.67
C ILE A 35 22.17 -3.62 -2.79
N ALA A 36 21.90 -4.92 -2.80
CA ALA A 36 20.86 -5.52 -1.98
C ALA A 36 21.37 -5.68 -0.55
N VAL A 37 20.58 -5.23 0.41
CA VAL A 37 20.90 -5.27 1.83
C VAL A 37 19.65 -5.57 2.65
N THR A 38 19.80 -6.36 3.70
CA THR A 38 18.67 -6.61 4.62
C THR A 38 18.36 -5.38 5.45
N THR A 39 17.12 -5.27 5.92
CA THR A 39 16.71 -4.23 6.87
C THR A 39 17.65 -4.16 8.09
N LYS A 40 18.08 -5.32 8.60
CA LYS A 40 18.97 -5.40 9.77
C LYS A 40 20.37 -4.85 9.52
N ASP A 41 20.88 -5.04 8.30
CA ASP A 41 22.27 -4.69 7.96
C ASP A 41 22.38 -3.28 7.36
N THR A 42 21.26 -2.60 7.14
CA THR A 42 21.25 -1.28 6.48
C THR A 42 22.09 -0.25 7.24
N ASN A 43 21.92 -0.15 8.56
CA ASN A 43 22.67 0.83 9.37
C ASN A 43 24.17 0.55 9.32
N ARG A 44 24.57 -0.71 9.53
CA ARG A 44 25.98 -1.11 9.48
C ARG A 44 26.62 -0.79 8.12
N LEU A 45 25.90 -1.06 7.03
CA LEU A 45 26.39 -0.74 5.69
C LEU A 45 26.58 0.78 5.50
N LEU A 46 25.67 1.59 6.00
CA LEU A 46 25.76 3.05 5.87
C LEU A 46 26.89 3.63 6.72
N GLU A 47 27.12 3.12 7.92
CA GLU A 47 28.24 3.53 8.80
C GLU A 47 29.61 3.22 8.18
N THR A 48 29.71 2.10 7.47
CA THR A 48 30.96 1.68 6.81
C THR A 48 31.15 2.25 5.40
N SER A 49 30.12 2.85 4.83
CA SER A 49 30.15 3.40 3.49
C SER A 49 30.60 4.85 3.46
N GLN A 50 31.36 5.22 2.43
CA GLN A 50 31.70 6.62 2.21
C GLN A 50 30.45 7.47 2.04
N ARG A 51 30.39 8.60 2.74
CA ARG A 51 29.25 9.52 2.66
C ARG A 51 28.97 9.92 1.23
N GLY A 52 27.69 9.79 0.82
CA GLY A 52 27.26 10.11 -0.54
C GLY A 52 27.55 9.03 -1.60
N PHE A 53 28.07 7.87 -1.19
CA PHE A 53 28.24 6.73 -2.10
C PHE A 53 26.90 6.26 -2.68
N PHE A 54 25.86 6.15 -1.84
CA PHE A 54 24.52 5.86 -2.27
C PHE A 54 23.73 7.15 -2.55
N LYS A 55 23.05 7.21 -3.68
CA LYS A 55 22.25 8.37 -4.10
C LYS A 55 20.75 8.14 -3.92
N PHE A 56 20.32 6.90 -3.93
CA PHE A 56 18.92 6.54 -3.78
C PHE A 56 18.75 5.19 -3.10
N ALA A 57 17.54 4.94 -2.60
CA ALA A 57 17.15 3.66 -2.04
C ALA A 57 15.74 3.28 -2.52
N ILE A 58 15.53 1.97 -2.63
CA ILE A 58 14.23 1.34 -2.89
C ILE A 58 14.00 0.37 -1.74
N LEU A 59 12.85 0.48 -1.07
CA LEU A 59 12.44 -0.46 -0.07
C LEU A 59 11.46 -1.45 -0.68
N MET A 60 11.68 -2.74 -0.46
CA MET A 60 10.75 -3.78 -0.88
C MET A 60 9.61 -3.98 0.13
N ASP A 61 9.79 -3.44 1.34
CA ASP A 61 8.80 -3.43 2.42
C ASP A 61 8.36 -2.00 2.75
N GLU A 62 7.21 -1.85 3.40
CA GLU A 62 6.70 -0.56 3.88
C GLU A 62 7.28 -0.22 5.27
N ASP A 63 8.61 -0.17 5.37
CA ASP A 63 9.32 0.22 6.60
C ASP A 63 9.55 1.73 6.62
N THR A 64 8.63 2.44 7.27
CA THR A 64 8.64 3.91 7.33
C THR A 64 9.77 4.45 8.22
N GLN A 65 10.22 3.69 9.20
CA GLN A 65 11.32 4.11 10.07
C GLN A 65 12.65 4.11 9.30
N ILE A 66 12.92 3.06 8.53
CA ILE A 66 14.09 3.02 7.67
C ILE A 66 13.99 4.08 6.57
N ALA A 67 12.82 4.26 5.95
CA ALA A 67 12.63 5.31 4.95
C ALA A 67 12.97 6.70 5.53
N ARG A 68 12.48 7.00 6.72
CA ARG A 68 12.77 8.26 7.44
C ARG A 68 14.26 8.44 7.74
N TYR A 69 14.89 7.41 8.30
CA TYR A 69 16.32 7.42 8.58
C TYR A 69 17.16 7.73 7.33
N LEU A 70 16.88 7.02 6.23
CA LEU A 70 17.57 7.23 4.96
C LEU A 70 17.39 8.65 4.43
N GLN A 71 16.19 9.21 4.53
CA GLN A 71 15.89 10.53 4.00
C GLN A 71 16.50 11.66 4.85
N ILE A 72 16.39 11.58 6.17
CA ILE A 72 16.75 12.66 7.08
C ILE A 72 18.23 12.56 7.45
N GLU A 73 18.67 11.42 7.96
CA GLU A 73 20.02 11.25 8.51
C GLU A 73 21.04 10.95 7.42
N ALA A 74 20.75 9.94 6.58
CA ALA A 74 21.67 9.54 5.52
C ALA A 74 21.57 10.43 4.27
N ARG A 75 20.53 11.28 4.15
CA ARG A 75 20.25 12.17 3.00
C ARG A 75 20.20 11.44 1.66
N ILE A 76 19.65 10.24 1.67
CA ILE A 76 19.46 9.39 0.51
C ILE A 76 18.02 9.54 0.01
N LYS A 77 17.84 9.75 -1.29
CA LYS A 77 16.49 9.79 -1.88
C LYS A 77 15.84 8.41 -1.85
N VAL A 78 14.68 8.29 -1.21
CA VAL A 78 13.94 7.03 -1.09
C VAL A 78 12.76 6.99 -2.07
N PHE A 79 12.52 5.84 -2.67
CA PHE A 79 11.41 5.52 -3.56
C PHE A 79 10.70 4.25 -3.08
N ASN A 80 9.45 4.30 -2.55
CA ASN A 80 8.67 5.49 -2.18
C ASN A 80 9.23 6.16 -0.92
N ASP A 81 8.93 7.44 -0.75
CA ASP A 81 9.34 8.17 0.45
C ASP A 81 8.49 7.82 1.69
N GLU A 82 8.97 8.22 2.86
CA GLU A 82 8.28 7.97 4.14
C GLU A 82 6.84 8.47 4.15
N SER A 83 6.61 9.67 3.64
CA SER A 83 5.29 10.31 3.66
C SER A 83 4.25 9.50 2.86
N SER A 84 4.60 9.08 1.65
CA SER A 84 3.71 8.26 0.82
C SER A 84 3.48 6.86 1.40
N MET A 85 4.50 6.27 2.03
CA MET A 85 4.35 5.00 2.76
C MET A 85 3.42 5.14 3.95
N ASN A 86 3.59 6.16 4.79
CA ASN A 86 2.72 6.41 5.94
C ASN A 86 1.26 6.56 5.53
N LEU A 87 0.98 7.29 4.43
CA LEU A 87 -0.36 7.43 3.89
C LEU A 87 -0.93 6.10 3.37
N SER A 88 -0.10 5.17 2.89
CA SER A 88 -0.58 3.88 2.38
C SER A 88 -0.87 2.87 3.48
N ILE A 89 -0.07 2.85 4.55
CA ILE A 89 -0.22 1.89 5.64
C ILE A 89 -1.24 2.31 6.69
N ASP A 90 -1.50 3.60 6.86
CA ASP A 90 -2.49 4.12 7.79
C ASP A 90 -3.84 4.29 7.09
N ARG A 91 -4.74 3.33 7.25
CA ARG A 91 -6.07 3.32 6.60
C ARG A 91 -6.93 4.53 6.94
N ALA A 92 -6.76 5.10 8.13
CA ALA A 92 -7.50 6.30 8.53
C ALA A 92 -6.95 7.53 7.81
N LEU A 93 -5.63 7.72 7.79
CA LEU A 93 -4.99 8.82 7.07
C LEU A 93 -5.23 8.72 5.55
N LEU A 94 -5.15 7.51 5.00
CA LEU A 94 -5.49 7.28 3.59
C LEU A 94 -6.92 7.74 3.30
N SER A 95 -7.90 7.31 4.10
CA SER A 95 -9.31 7.69 3.91
C SER A 95 -9.51 9.20 3.96
N ILE A 96 -8.89 9.90 4.91
CA ILE A 96 -8.93 11.37 5.02
C ILE A 96 -8.32 12.01 3.76
N SER A 97 -7.16 11.53 3.31
CA SER A 97 -6.47 12.07 2.14
C SER A 97 -7.28 11.88 0.86
N LEU A 98 -7.90 10.72 0.69
CA LEU A 98 -8.77 10.42 -0.46
C LEU A 98 -10.02 11.31 -0.44
N ARG A 99 -10.67 11.47 0.71
CA ARG A 99 -11.85 12.34 0.88
C ARG A 99 -11.52 13.79 0.57
N ASN A 100 -10.43 14.33 1.12
CA ASN A 100 -9.99 15.70 0.85
C ASN A 100 -9.68 15.94 -0.64
N ALA A 101 -9.20 14.91 -1.33
CA ALA A 101 -8.98 14.95 -2.78
C ALA A 101 -10.24 14.63 -3.59
N MET A 102 -11.40 14.45 -2.97
CA MET A 102 -12.64 14.02 -3.64
C MET A 102 -12.43 12.76 -4.49
N ILE A 103 -11.75 11.77 -3.93
CA ILE A 103 -11.57 10.44 -4.52
C ILE A 103 -12.54 9.49 -3.82
N PRO A 104 -13.47 8.85 -4.56
CA PRO A 104 -14.40 7.92 -3.96
C PRO A 104 -13.69 6.76 -3.26
N SER A 105 -14.02 6.56 -2.00
CA SER A 105 -13.54 5.46 -1.15
C SER A 105 -14.60 5.13 -0.10
N PRO A 106 -14.63 3.91 0.46
CA PRO A 106 -15.55 3.58 1.54
C PRO A 106 -15.34 4.53 2.74
N ALA A 107 -16.44 5.04 3.30
CA ALA A 107 -16.37 5.86 4.50
C ALA A 107 -15.64 5.10 5.61
N THR A 108 -14.65 5.73 6.19
CA THR A 108 -13.75 5.10 7.18
C THR A 108 -13.44 6.08 8.29
N ILE A 109 -13.55 5.63 9.54
CA ILE A 109 -13.19 6.38 10.74
C ILE A 109 -12.17 5.59 11.56
N ALA A 110 -11.22 6.29 12.19
CA ALA A 110 -10.37 5.71 13.22
C ALA A 110 -11.17 5.63 14.52
N LEU A 111 -11.09 4.48 15.19
CA LEU A 111 -11.62 4.38 16.54
C LEU A 111 -10.64 4.99 17.54
N PRO A 112 -11.12 5.65 18.60
CA PRO A 112 -10.27 6.01 19.71
C PRO A 112 -9.69 4.74 20.34
N TYR A 113 -8.55 4.86 20.98
CA TYR A 113 -8.08 3.80 21.85
C TYR A 113 -9.13 3.63 22.95
N VAL A 114 -9.88 2.54 22.90
CA VAL A 114 -10.85 2.23 23.96
C VAL A 114 -10.05 1.85 25.19
N VAL A 115 -9.77 2.83 26.03
CA VAL A 115 -9.19 2.59 27.34
C VAL A 115 -10.28 1.93 28.17
N ASN A 116 -10.05 0.76 28.65
CA ASN A 116 -10.96 -0.17 29.32
C ASN A 116 -11.53 0.33 30.67
N VAL A 117 -11.82 1.59 30.85
CA VAL A 117 -12.40 2.08 32.09
C VAL A 117 -13.92 1.98 32.07
N ASN A 118 -14.54 2.09 30.88
CA ASN A 118 -15.99 1.88 30.73
C ASN A 118 -16.32 1.50 29.27
N ILE A 119 -16.51 0.20 29.00
CA ILE A 119 -16.83 -0.33 27.68
C ILE A 119 -18.07 0.36 27.08
N MET A 120 -19.10 0.64 27.89
CA MET A 120 -20.35 1.26 27.42
C MET A 120 -20.13 2.69 26.97
N GLN A 121 -19.31 3.47 27.66
CA GLN A 121 -18.95 4.82 27.25
C GLN A 121 -18.15 4.82 25.95
N GLY A 122 -17.16 3.93 25.82
CA GLY A 122 -16.38 3.78 24.58
C GLY A 122 -17.25 3.40 23.38
N ILE A 123 -18.27 2.57 23.57
CA ILE A 123 -19.24 2.22 22.52
C ILE A 123 -20.08 3.41 22.11
N GLN A 124 -20.53 4.24 23.05
CA GLN A 124 -21.29 5.46 22.75
C GLN A 124 -20.45 6.45 21.93
N GLU A 125 -19.16 6.61 22.28
CA GLU A 125 -18.24 7.42 21.50
C GLU A 125 -18.06 6.89 20.06
N VAL A 126 -17.88 5.59 19.92
CA VAL A 126 -17.79 4.93 18.59
C VAL A 126 -19.06 5.18 17.79
N LYS A 127 -20.24 5.04 18.39
CA LYS A 127 -21.54 5.31 17.74
C LYS A 127 -21.65 6.79 17.31
N ALA A 128 -21.28 7.70 18.18
CA ALA A 128 -21.28 9.13 17.86
C ALA A 128 -20.35 9.44 16.67
N MET A 129 -19.20 8.79 16.58
CA MET A 129 -18.28 8.92 15.44
C MET A 129 -18.80 8.27 14.15
N MET A 130 -19.66 7.26 14.28
CA MET A 130 -20.23 6.51 13.14
C MET A 130 -21.45 7.19 12.49
N GLN A 131 -21.83 8.41 12.88
CA GLN A 131 -23.10 9.06 12.47
C GLN A 131 -23.42 8.94 10.98
N ASP A 132 -22.38 8.98 10.12
CA ASP A 132 -22.50 8.90 8.65
C ASP A 132 -22.20 7.50 8.08
N ILE A 133 -21.97 6.51 8.94
CA ILE A 133 -21.61 5.15 8.49
C ILE A 133 -22.71 4.18 8.91
N LEU A 134 -23.47 3.72 7.94
CA LEU A 134 -24.56 2.76 8.15
C LEU A 134 -24.03 1.31 8.20
N TYR A 135 -24.70 0.49 9.03
CA TYR A 135 -24.47 -0.95 9.01
C TYR A 135 -24.91 -1.60 7.69
N PRO A 136 -24.26 -2.69 7.27
CA PRO A 136 -23.16 -3.36 7.91
C PRO A 136 -21.82 -2.64 7.74
N VAL A 137 -20.90 -2.84 8.70
CA VAL A 137 -19.57 -2.26 8.68
C VAL A 137 -18.49 -3.32 8.84
N LEU A 138 -17.25 -2.94 8.48
CA LEU A 138 -16.06 -3.75 8.73
C LEU A 138 -15.23 -3.09 9.84
N ILE A 139 -14.83 -3.88 10.84
CA ILE A 139 -13.83 -3.49 11.83
C ILE A 139 -12.52 -4.16 11.46
N LYS A 140 -11.46 -3.36 11.35
CA LYS A 140 -10.12 -3.78 10.92
C LYS A 140 -9.06 -3.08 11.76
N ASN A 141 -7.84 -3.64 11.80
CA ASN A 141 -6.70 -2.88 12.27
C ASN A 141 -6.50 -1.61 11.41
N ARG A 142 -6.11 -0.52 12.05
CA ARG A 142 -5.73 0.73 11.37
C ARG A 142 -4.52 0.53 10.47
N TYR A 143 -3.57 -0.28 10.92
CA TYR A 143 -2.37 -0.65 10.17
C TYR A 143 -2.50 -2.10 9.71
N PRO A 144 -2.38 -2.40 8.39
CA PRO A 144 -2.44 -3.75 7.86
C PRO A 144 -1.45 -4.69 8.53
N GLN A 145 -1.89 -5.90 8.87
CA GLN A 145 -1.04 -6.93 9.46
C GLN A 145 -1.14 -8.21 8.64
N VAL A 146 -0.11 -9.06 8.74
CA VAL A 146 -0.14 -10.41 8.18
C VAL A 146 -1.18 -11.22 8.96
N GLN A 147 -2.08 -11.92 8.25
CA GLN A 147 -3.19 -12.70 8.83
C GLN A 147 -4.16 -11.86 9.69
N GLU A 148 -4.41 -10.64 9.25
CA GLU A 148 -5.34 -9.74 9.91
C GLU A 148 -6.74 -10.32 10.02
N LYS A 149 -7.33 -10.23 11.20
CA LYS A 149 -8.75 -10.54 11.41
C LYS A 149 -9.60 -9.34 11.04
N ILE A 150 -10.52 -9.53 10.11
CA ILE A 150 -11.52 -8.54 9.70
C ILE A 150 -12.87 -8.99 10.26
N TYR A 151 -13.54 -8.11 10.99
CA TYR A 151 -14.84 -8.40 11.57
C TYR A 151 -15.93 -7.75 10.73
N PHE A 152 -16.91 -8.54 10.33
CA PHE A 152 -18.12 -8.07 9.68
C PHE A 152 -19.20 -7.87 10.75
N VAL A 153 -19.70 -6.65 10.85
CA VAL A 153 -20.61 -6.22 11.93
C VAL A 153 -21.90 -5.70 11.30
N ARG A 154 -23.01 -6.37 11.61
CA ARG A 154 -24.31 -6.12 10.99
C ARG A 154 -25.15 -5.09 11.74
N ASP A 155 -24.93 -4.97 13.05
CA ASP A 155 -25.71 -4.13 13.95
C ASP A 155 -24.93 -3.74 15.19
N GLU A 156 -25.57 -2.95 16.05
CA GLU A 156 -24.99 -2.47 17.29
C GLU A 156 -24.65 -3.59 18.29
N LYS A 157 -25.47 -4.64 18.35
CA LYS A 157 -25.21 -5.77 19.27
C LYS A 157 -23.93 -6.51 18.88
N GLU A 158 -23.74 -6.73 17.57
CA GLU A 158 -22.51 -7.29 17.04
C GLU A 158 -21.31 -6.35 17.25
N LEU A 159 -21.52 -5.03 17.16
CA LEU A 159 -20.47 -4.05 17.44
C LEU A 159 -19.96 -4.19 18.88
N ILE A 160 -20.84 -4.19 19.85
CA ILE A 160 -20.52 -4.35 21.26
C ILE A 160 -19.77 -5.67 21.51
N LYS A 161 -20.33 -6.77 20.99
CA LYS A 161 -19.71 -8.10 21.10
C LYS A 161 -18.33 -8.17 20.49
N THR A 162 -18.11 -7.45 19.39
CA THR A 162 -16.84 -7.45 18.67
C THR A 162 -15.79 -6.61 19.38
N LEU A 163 -16.12 -5.43 19.85
CA LEU A 163 -15.16 -4.51 20.46
C LEU A 163 -14.77 -4.91 21.88
N SER A 164 -15.69 -5.48 22.67
CA SER A 164 -15.45 -5.86 24.06
C SER A 164 -14.20 -6.70 24.29
N PRO A 165 -13.88 -7.75 23.49
CA PRO A 165 -12.72 -8.61 23.71
C PRO A 165 -11.43 -8.12 23.03
N ILE A 166 -11.47 -7.10 22.17
CA ILE A 166 -10.31 -6.76 21.31
C ILE A 166 -9.23 -5.98 22.08
N GLY A 167 -9.60 -5.31 23.17
CA GLY A 167 -8.66 -4.54 23.97
C GLY A 167 -8.13 -3.29 23.24
N MET A 168 -6.94 -2.81 23.65
CA MET A 168 -6.33 -1.56 23.15
C MET A 168 -5.61 -1.77 21.83
N GLN A 169 -6.33 -1.89 20.73
CA GLN A 169 -5.75 -1.97 19.39
C GLN A 169 -6.16 -0.75 18.54
N PRO A 170 -5.27 -0.25 17.67
CA PRO A 170 -5.63 0.79 16.74
C PRO A 170 -6.56 0.22 15.65
N LEU A 171 -7.85 0.49 15.78
CA LEU A 171 -8.88 -0.01 14.87
C LEU A 171 -9.45 1.10 13.99
N ILE A 172 -10.08 0.67 12.91
CA ILE A 172 -10.96 1.49 12.08
C ILE A 172 -12.31 0.80 11.93
N VAL A 173 -13.35 1.62 11.76
CA VAL A 173 -14.64 1.19 11.21
C VAL A 173 -14.72 1.69 9.77
N GLN A 174 -15.11 0.80 8.87
CA GLN A 174 -15.23 1.10 7.45
C GLN A 174 -16.59 0.62 6.93
N ALA A 175 -17.27 1.47 6.14
CA ALA A 175 -18.49 1.08 5.45
C ALA A 175 -18.26 -0.18 4.60
N TYR A 176 -19.15 -1.14 4.71
CA TYR A 176 -19.08 -2.35 3.90
C TYR A 176 -19.54 -2.08 2.47
N VAL A 177 -18.73 -2.50 1.53
CA VAL A 177 -19.09 -2.47 0.10
C VAL A 177 -19.41 -3.91 -0.33
N PRO A 178 -20.67 -4.24 -0.62
CA PRO A 178 -21.08 -5.62 -0.94
C PRO A 178 -20.38 -6.14 -2.20
N PRO A 179 -20.10 -7.46 -2.28
CA PRO A 179 -19.40 -8.06 -3.41
C PRO A 179 -20.24 -8.12 -4.68
N GLU A 180 -21.55 -8.05 -4.51
CA GLU A 180 -22.51 -8.16 -5.61
C GLU A 180 -22.33 -7.01 -6.60
N ASN A 181 -22.33 -7.34 -7.89
CA ASN A 181 -22.19 -6.37 -8.98
C ASN A 181 -20.91 -5.51 -8.94
N ARG A 182 -19.88 -5.91 -8.20
CA ARG A 182 -18.58 -5.26 -8.23
C ARG A 182 -17.55 -6.09 -8.98
N GLN A 183 -16.72 -5.40 -9.74
CA GLN A 183 -15.45 -5.93 -10.23
C GLN A 183 -14.32 -5.35 -9.36
N MET A 184 -13.28 -6.10 -9.10
CA MET A 184 -12.10 -5.60 -8.42
C MET A 184 -10.92 -5.53 -9.38
N PHE A 185 -10.35 -4.35 -9.48
CA PHE A 185 -9.14 -4.11 -10.27
C PHE A 185 -7.97 -3.76 -9.36
N LYS A 186 -6.79 -4.28 -9.69
CA LYS A 186 -5.52 -3.80 -9.16
C LYS A 186 -4.80 -3.06 -10.28
N VAL A 187 -4.47 -1.80 -10.03
CA VAL A 187 -3.88 -0.90 -11.01
C VAL A 187 -2.48 -0.51 -10.57
N LEU A 188 -1.47 -0.91 -11.34
CA LEU A 188 -0.10 -0.47 -11.09
C LEU A 188 0.14 0.86 -11.78
N VAL A 189 0.42 1.87 -10.98
CA VAL A 189 0.84 3.21 -11.43
C VAL A 189 2.33 3.35 -11.15
N ILE A 190 3.10 3.82 -12.13
CA ILE A 190 4.51 4.22 -11.98
C ILE A 190 4.64 5.65 -12.51
N GLY A 191 5.04 6.58 -11.65
CA GLY A 191 5.03 8.00 -11.94
C GLY A 191 3.64 8.52 -12.30
N LYS A 192 3.47 8.98 -13.53
CA LYS A 192 2.20 9.55 -14.04
C LYS A 192 1.48 8.62 -15.01
N LYS A 193 1.83 7.32 -15.05
CA LYS A 193 1.28 6.38 -16.03
C LYS A 193 0.79 5.10 -15.35
N VAL A 194 -0.35 4.59 -15.82
CA VAL A 194 -0.77 3.21 -15.56
C VAL A 194 0.11 2.30 -16.39
N GLN A 195 0.79 1.36 -15.73
CA GLN A 195 1.66 0.37 -16.39
C GLN A 195 1.01 -0.99 -16.53
N ALA A 196 0.12 -1.34 -15.60
CA ALA A 196 -0.61 -2.61 -15.66
C ALA A 196 -2.01 -2.48 -15.05
N GLY A 197 -2.96 -3.18 -15.63
CA GLY A 197 -4.30 -3.40 -15.11
C GLY A 197 -4.51 -4.89 -14.88
N ILE A 198 -5.01 -5.25 -13.71
CA ILE A 198 -5.24 -6.62 -13.28
C ILE A 198 -6.66 -6.69 -12.72
N GLU A 199 -7.45 -7.61 -13.20
CA GLU A 199 -8.75 -7.97 -12.64
C GLU A 199 -8.57 -9.09 -11.63
N VAL A 200 -9.24 -8.98 -10.50
CA VAL A 200 -9.32 -10.05 -9.51
C VAL A 200 -10.63 -10.78 -9.75
N VAL A 201 -10.51 -12.05 -10.13
CA VAL A 201 -11.66 -12.92 -10.40
C VAL A 201 -11.74 -13.95 -9.28
N THR A 202 -12.83 -13.94 -8.53
CA THR A 202 -13.07 -14.92 -7.47
C THR A 202 -13.86 -16.11 -8.02
N VAL A 203 -13.27 -17.31 -7.97
CA VAL A 203 -13.90 -18.57 -8.36
C VAL A 203 -13.77 -19.54 -7.19
N ASN A 204 -14.86 -20.12 -6.74
CA ASN A 204 -14.89 -21.07 -5.61
C ASN A 204 -14.17 -20.54 -4.36
N GLN A 205 -14.41 -19.27 -4.02
CA GLN A 205 -13.79 -18.56 -2.89
C GLN A 205 -12.25 -18.37 -2.99
N GLN A 206 -11.67 -18.61 -4.15
CA GLN A 206 -10.27 -18.32 -4.45
C GLN A 206 -10.14 -17.17 -5.43
N ASP A 207 -9.20 -16.26 -5.13
CA ASP A 207 -8.91 -15.11 -5.97
C ASP A 207 -7.85 -15.45 -7.02
N TYR A 208 -8.17 -15.21 -8.28
CA TYR A 208 -7.26 -15.33 -9.41
C TYR A 208 -6.97 -13.95 -9.98
N LEU A 209 -5.71 -13.72 -10.32
CA LEU A 209 -5.27 -12.48 -10.94
C LEU A 209 -5.19 -12.66 -12.47
N LYS A 210 -5.84 -11.78 -13.21
CA LYS A 210 -5.85 -11.81 -14.67
C LYS A 210 -5.51 -10.42 -15.20
N GLN A 211 -4.61 -10.36 -16.20
CA GLN A 211 -4.39 -9.11 -16.93
C GLN A 211 -5.70 -8.62 -17.55
N ALA A 212 -5.99 -7.34 -17.39
CA ALA A 212 -7.23 -6.77 -17.89
C ALA A 212 -7.04 -5.38 -18.49
N LYS A 213 -7.85 -5.07 -19.51
CA LYS A 213 -8.01 -3.70 -20.00
C LYS A 213 -8.88 -2.94 -19.00
N LEU A 214 -8.34 -1.88 -18.44
CA LEU A 214 -9.03 -1.08 -17.43
C LEU A 214 -10.09 -0.16 -18.04
N PRO A 215 -11.26 -0.01 -17.40
CA PRO A 215 -12.16 1.08 -17.69
C PRO A 215 -11.47 2.44 -17.50
N PRO A 216 -11.71 3.44 -18.36
CA PRO A 216 -11.07 4.76 -18.26
C PRO A 216 -11.25 5.44 -16.89
N SER A 217 -12.42 5.29 -16.27
CA SER A 217 -12.73 5.82 -14.94
C SER A 217 -11.88 5.16 -13.84
N VAL A 218 -11.61 3.86 -13.92
CA VAL A 218 -10.73 3.13 -13.00
C VAL A 218 -9.29 3.60 -13.14
N ALA A 219 -8.80 3.74 -14.38
CA ALA A 219 -7.45 4.26 -14.63
C ALA A 219 -7.29 5.70 -14.11
N LYS A 220 -8.30 6.56 -14.34
CA LYS A 220 -8.31 7.96 -13.89
C LYS A 220 -8.26 8.07 -12.37
N VAL A 221 -9.08 7.29 -11.66
CA VAL A 221 -9.10 7.31 -10.18
C VAL A 221 -7.79 6.80 -9.60
N ALA A 222 -7.20 5.75 -10.19
CA ALA A 222 -5.91 5.23 -9.75
C ALA A 222 -4.78 6.24 -9.93
N LEU A 223 -4.70 6.92 -11.06
CA LEU A 223 -3.72 7.99 -11.30
C LEU A 223 -3.89 9.15 -10.31
N LYS A 224 -5.13 9.58 -10.06
CA LYS A 224 -5.43 10.63 -9.09
C LYS A 224 -5.00 10.21 -7.68
N THR A 225 -5.27 8.96 -7.30
CA THR A 225 -4.86 8.39 -6.01
C THR A 225 -3.35 8.40 -5.82
N ALA A 226 -2.60 7.84 -6.78
CA ALA A 226 -1.13 7.81 -6.72
C ALA A 226 -0.54 9.23 -6.58
N LYS A 227 -1.09 10.20 -7.31
CA LYS A 227 -0.69 11.62 -7.21
C LYS A 227 -1.02 12.19 -5.82
N THR A 228 -2.20 11.91 -5.27
CA THR A 228 -2.66 12.44 -3.97
C THR A 228 -1.77 11.98 -2.83
N ILE A 229 -1.33 10.71 -2.83
CA ILE A 229 -0.44 10.20 -1.79
C ILE A 229 1.05 10.47 -2.07
N GLY A 230 1.39 11.09 -3.19
CA GLY A 230 2.79 11.38 -3.56
C GLY A 230 3.61 10.17 -3.97
N ALA A 231 2.97 9.02 -4.26
CA ALA A 231 3.71 7.80 -4.54
C ALA A 231 4.45 7.85 -5.88
N THR A 232 5.72 7.42 -5.85
CA THR A 232 6.52 7.21 -7.06
C THR A 232 5.98 6.02 -7.88
N TYR A 233 5.57 4.97 -7.19
CA TYR A 233 4.84 3.83 -7.75
C TYR A 233 3.90 3.26 -6.69
N ALA A 234 2.75 2.76 -7.12
CA ALA A 234 1.77 2.17 -6.22
C ALA A 234 0.86 1.18 -6.94
N LEU A 235 0.43 0.16 -6.22
CA LEU A 235 -0.65 -0.72 -6.61
C LEU A 235 -1.93 -0.25 -5.92
N ILE A 236 -2.90 0.16 -6.71
CA ILE A 236 -4.17 0.72 -6.23
C ILE A 236 -5.27 -0.30 -6.50
N SER A 237 -5.92 -0.75 -5.44
CA SER A 237 -7.09 -1.64 -5.54
C SER A 237 -8.35 -0.80 -5.66
N VAL A 238 -9.13 -1.05 -6.70
CA VAL A 238 -10.34 -0.30 -7.04
C VAL A 238 -11.51 -1.26 -7.17
N PHE A 239 -12.57 -1.03 -6.42
CA PHE A 239 -13.87 -1.62 -6.70
C PHE A 239 -14.58 -0.82 -7.78
N TYR A 240 -15.16 -1.50 -8.76
CA TYR A 240 -15.92 -0.90 -9.83
C TYR A 240 -17.37 -1.36 -9.72
N LEU A 241 -18.17 -0.53 -9.04
CA LEU A 241 -19.54 -0.85 -8.73
C LEU A 241 -20.45 -0.62 -9.94
N ASN A 242 -21.26 -1.62 -10.29
CA ASN A 242 -22.24 -1.55 -11.37
C ASN A 242 -21.69 -1.00 -12.68
N LYS A 243 -20.41 -1.23 -12.97
CA LYS A 243 -19.68 -0.74 -14.15
C LYS A 243 -19.71 0.79 -14.32
N LYS A 244 -19.92 1.54 -13.24
CA LYS A 244 -20.03 3.02 -13.30
C LYS A 244 -19.13 3.74 -12.31
N ASN A 245 -19.11 3.29 -11.06
CA ASN A 245 -18.50 4.05 -9.96
C ASN A 245 -17.24 3.35 -9.45
N PRO A 246 -16.03 3.88 -9.70
CA PRO A 246 -14.81 3.36 -9.14
C PRO A 246 -14.62 3.87 -7.70
N TYR A 247 -14.33 2.96 -6.77
CA TYR A 247 -14.00 3.24 -5.38
C TYR A 247 -12.61 2.73 -5.05
N VAL A 248 -11.74 3.57 -4.52
CA VAL A 248 -10.43 3.14 -4.04
C VAL A 248 -10.59 2.40 -2.72
N TYR A 249 -10.21 1.12 -2.72
CA TYR A 249 -10.33 0.26 -1.55
C TYR A 249 -9.03 0.18 -0.74
N SER A 250 -7.89 0.09 -1.42
CA SER A 250 -6.57 0.07 -0.77
C SER A 250 -5.49 0.59 -1.70
N VAL A 251 -4.39 1.01 -1.09
CA VAL A 251 -3.17 1.42 -1.78
C VAL A 251 -2.00 0.68 -1.15
N LYS A 252 -1.08 0.19 -1.98
CA LYS A 252 0.16 -0.42 -1.58
C LYS A 252 1.31 0.27 -2.29
N THR A 253 2.19 0.94 -1.54
CA THR A 253 3.31 1.71 -2.09
C THR A 253 4.50 0.85 -2.48
N ASN A 254 4.65 -0.32 -1.88
CA ASN A 254 5.72 -1.26 -2.22
C ASN A 254 5.14 -2.62 -2.67
N PRO A 255 4.44 -2.68 -3.81
CA PRO A 255 3.89 -3.92 -4.33
C PRO A 255 5.00 -4.85 -4.81
N ASN A 256 4.73 -6.15 -4.79
CA ASN A 256 5.60 -7.13 -5.42
C ASN A 256 5.55 -7.00 -6.96
N ILE A 257 6.43 -6.18 -7.49
CA ILE A 257 6.51 -5.89 -8.95
C ILE A 257 6.74 -7.16 -9.77
N VAL A 258 7.54 -8.10 -9.27
CA VAL A 258 7.86 -9.33 -10.00
C VAL A 258 6.64 -10.25 -10.10
N GLU A 259 5.85 -10.37 -9.05
CA GLU A 259 4.59 -11.11 -9.08
C GLU A 259 3.60 -10.51 -10.09
N LEU A 260 3.46 -9.19 -10.09
CA LEU A 260 2.61 -8.49 -11.06
C LEU A 260 3.11 -8.67 -12.50
N GLN A 261 4.42 -8.73 -12.70
CA GLN A 261 5.05 -8.98 -13.98
C GLN A 261 4.73 -10.40 -14.50
N LEU A 262 4.75 -11.41 -13.61
CA LEU A 262 4.38 -12.78 -13.96
C LEU A 262 2.91 -12.88 -14.39
N VAL A 263 2.02 -12.17 -13.71
CA VAL A 263 0.58 -12.15 -14.03
C VAL A 263 0.29 -11.45 -15.35
N THR A 264 1.03 -10.38 -15.65
CA THR A 264 0.72 -9.51 -16.80
C THR A 264 1.56 -9.79 -18.04
N GLY A 265 2.68 -10.51 -17.90
CA GLY A 265 3.66 -10.67 -18.97
C GLY A 265 4.41 -9.38 -19.33
N ILE A 266 4.19 -8.28 -18.60
CA ILE A 266 4.82 -6.98 -18.85
C ILE A 266 6.08 -6.86 -18.00
N TYR A 267 7.20 -6.42 -18.57
CA TYR A 267 8.45 -6.24 -17.83
C TYR A 267 8.40 -4.98 -16.93
N LEU A 268 7.58 -5.06 -15.87
CA LEU A 268 7.24 -3.94 -14.98
C LEU A 268 8.44 -3.38 -14.21
N SER A 269 9.38 -4.23 -13.82
CA SER A 269 10.64 -3.82 -13.18
C SER A 269 11.49 -2.91 -14.08
N TRP A 270 11.43 -3.09 -15.40
CA TRP A 270 12.09 -2.19 -16.36
C TRP A 270 11.44 -0.79 -16.36
N TYR A 271 10.11 -0.71 -16.33
CA TYR A 271 9.41 0.58 -16.26
C TYR A 271 9.71 1.31 -14.95
N LEU A 272 9.80 0.58 -13.83
CA LEU A 272 10.20 1.14 -12.54
C LEU A 272 11.63 1.67 -12.61
N ALA A 273 12.58 0.87 -13.09
CA ALA A 273 13.99 1.26 -13.25
C ALA A 273 14.15 2.50 -14.14
N ARG A 274 13.45 2.53 -15.28
CA ARG A 274 13.41 3.69 -16.18
C ARG A 274 12.93 4.95 -15.46
N HIS A 275 11.83 4.83 -14.72
CA HIS A 275 11.24 5.98 -14.03
C HIS A 275 12.20 6.51 -12.97
N ILE A 276 12.75 5.63 -12.12
CA ILE A 276 13.70 6.02 -11.08
C ILE A 276 14.98 6.61 -11.68
N HIS A 277 15.51 6.04 -12.75
CA HIS A 277 16.66 6.63 -13.46
C HIS A 277 16.43 8.09 -13.86
N HIS A 278 15.24 8.41 -14.41
CA HIS A 278 14.92 9.80 -14.75
C HIS A 278 14.79 10.72 -13.54
N GLN A 279 14.33 10.18 -12.40
CA GLN A 279 14.25 10.95 -11.15
C GLN A 279 15.64 11.22 -10.56
N VAL A 280 16.48 10.19 -10.51
CA VAL A 280 17.81 10.26 -9.90
C VAL A 280 18.76 11.15 -10.72
N LYS A 281 18.62 11.18 -12.05
CA LYS A 281 19.37 12.11 -12.90
C LYS A 281 19.15 13.60 -12.56
N LYS A 282 18.01 13.95 -12.01
CA LYS A 282 17.68 15.31 -11.59
C LYS A 282 18.27 15.71 -10.23
N LEU A 283 18.88 14.74 -9.50
CA LEU A 283 19.53 14.96 -8.21
C LEU A 283 21.00 15.41 -8.34
N LYS A 284 21.46 15.65 -9.57
CA LYS A 284 22.82 16.13 -9.86
C LYS A 284 22.94 17.63 -9.63
#